data_edb0dc58855c5dfcb3555d08d39c37e1
#
_entry.id   edb0dc58855c5dfcb3555d08d39c37e1
#
_cell.length_a   1.000
_cell.length_b   1.000
_cell.length_c   1.000
_cell.angle_alpha   90.00
_cell.angle_beta   90.00
_cell.angle_gamma   90.00
#
_symmetry.space_group_name_H-M   'P 1'
#
loop_
_entity.id
_entity.type
_entity.pdbx_description
1 polymer ?
#
loop_
_entity_poly.entity_id
_entity_poly.type
_entity_poly.pdbx_seq_one_letter_code
_entity_poly.pdbx_strand_id
1 'polypeptide(L)'
;RSLLHQANPMTPYQQLLQHLPRAPKTWLITGVAGFIGSNLLETLLTLDQTVVGLDNFATGHQRNLDEVRSVVTREQWARFAFLKGDIRELEDCRRACNGVDYVLHEAALGSVPRSLADPITSNATNIDGFLNMLVAARDEGVKSFVYAASSSTYGDHPGLPKVEDTIGKPLSP
;
A
#
# COMPACT_ATOMS: atom_id res chain seq x y z
N ARG A 1 23.17 37.05 26.38
CA ARG A 1 23.10 36.63 24.96
C ARG A 1 22.08 35.51 24.89
N SER A 2 20.89 35.83 24.44
CA SER A 2 19.80 34.90 24.21
C SER A 2 20.17 34.00 23.03
N LEU A 3 20.34 32.70 23.29
CA LEU A 3 20.39 31.68 22.23
C LEU A 3 18.94 31.45 21.72
N LEU A 4 18.59 32.19 20.68
CA LEU A 4 17.39 31.90 19.90
C LEU A 4 17.54 30.48 19.35
N HIS A 5 16.83 29.53 19.92
CA HIS A 5 16.63 28.22 19.32
C HIS A 5 15.92 28.45 18.00
N GLN A 6 16.64 28.41 16.88
CA GLN A 6 16.05 28.30 15.55
C GLN A 6 15.33 26.96 15.51
N ALA A 7 14.01 27.01 15.53
CA ALA A 7 13.22 25.80 15.30
C ALA A 7 13.61 25.23 13.94
N ASN A 8 14.02 23.95 13.89
CA ASN A 8 14.31 23.28 12.64
C ASN A 8 13.06 23.33 11.75
N PRO A 9 13.21 23.65 10.45
CA PRO A 9 12.07 23.68 9.55
C PRO A 9 11.39 22.29 9.52
N MET A 10 10.06 22.30 9.47
CA MET A 10 9.27 21.06 9.40
C MET A 10 9.66 20.24 8.17
N THR A 11 9.84 18.94 8.36
CA THR A 11 10.06 18.02 7.24
C THR A 11 8.81 17.94 6.36
N PRO A 12 8.93 17.53 5.07
CA PRO A 12 7.78 17.31 4.20
C PRO A 12 6.76 16.33 4.80
N TYR A 13 7.21 15.30 5.50
CA TYR A 13 6.35 14.36 6.20
C TYR A 13 5.54 15.02 7.33
N GLN A 14 6.18 15.84 8.17
CA GLN A 14 5.48 16.58 9.22
C GLN A 14 4.45 17.56 8.65
N GLN A 15 4.77 18.21 7.52
CA GLN A 15 3.82 19.07 6.82
C GLN A 15 2.61 18.27 6.29
N LEU A 16 2.85 17.07 5.72
CA LEU A 16 1.81 16.19 5.25
C LEU A 16 0.86 15.75 6.37
N LEU A 17 1.40 15.35 7.54
CA LEU A 17 0.60 14.96 8.70
C LEU A 17 -0.32 16.08 9.20
N GLN A 18 0.09 17.36 9.07
CA GLN A 18 -0.74 18.50 9.43
C GLN A 18 -1.78 18.86 8.35
N HIS A 19 -1.47 18.54 7.09
CA HIS A 19 -2.33 18.89 5.95
C HIS A 19 -3.49 17.89 5.77
N LEU A 20 -3.20 16.59 5.87
CA LEU A 20 -4.17 15.53 5.57
C LEU A 20 -5.49 15.65 6.35
N PRO A 21 -5.52 15.90 7.67
CA PRO A 21 -6.79 16.03 8.41
C PRO A 21 -7.63 17.24 7.97
N ARG A 22 -6.99 18.26 7.36
CA ARG A 22 -7.67 19.50 6.89
C ARG A 22 -8.21 19.36 5.47
N ALA A 23 -7.73 18.38 4.71
CA ALA A 23 -8.11 18.13 3.32
C ALA A 23 -8.26 16.62 3.07
N PRO A 24 -9.26 15.96 3.70
CA PRO A 24 -9.44 14.51 3.57
C PRO A 24 -9.54 14.07 2.13
N LYS A 25 -8.99 12.89 1.85
CA LYS A 25 -8.98 12.23 0.53
C LYS A 25 -9.49 10.81 0.66
N THR A 26 -9.81 10.21 -0.47
CA THR A 26 -10.15 8.79 -0.56
C THR A 26 -8.94 8.00 -1.05
N TRP A 27 -8.53 7.04 -0.25
CA TRP A 27 -7.36 6.18 -0.50
C TRP A 27 -7.79 4.75 -0.73
N LEU A 28 -7.22 4.10 -1.72
CA LEU A 28 -7.29 2.65 -1.85
C LEU A 28 -6.01 2.02 -1.30
N ILE A 29 -6.17 1.04 -0.42
CA ILE A 29 -5.08 0.15 0.00
C ILE A 29 -5.38 -1.25 -0.50
N THR A 30 -4.57 -1.80 -1.38
CA THR A 30 -4.65 -3.22 -1.73
C THR A 30 -3.76 -4.03 -0.79
N GLY A 31 -4.13 -5.29 -0.48
CA GLY A 31 -3.44 -6.06 0.55
C GLY A 31 -3.65 -5.47 1.95
N VAL A 32 -4.80 -4.84 2.19
CA VAL A 32 -5.11 -4.10 3.42
C VAL A 32 -5.12 -4.96 4.68
N ALA A 33 -5.37 -6.25 4.57
CA ALA A 33 -5.31 -7.20 5.68
C ALA A 33 -3.90 -7.78 5.93
N GLY A 34 -2.91 -7.38 5.13
CA GLY A 34 -1.50 -7.70 5.34
C GLY A 34 -0.82 -6.80 6.38
N PHE A 35 0.46 -7.07 6.65
CA PHE A 35 1.24 -6.31 7.65
C PHE A 35 1.37 -4.83 7.27
N ILE A 36 1.86 -4.51 6.06
CA ILE A 36 2.02 -3.12 5.62
C ILE A 36 0.66 -2.45 5.47
N GLY A 37 -0.28 -3.11 4.77
CA GLY A 37 -1.59 -2.55 4.47
C GLY A 37 -2.39 -2.16 5.72
N SER A 38 -2.37 -2.97 6.78
CA SER A 38 -3.08 -2.66 8.02
C SER A 38 -2.47 -1.48 8.80
N ASN A 39 -1.12 -1.33 8.78
CA ASN A 39 -0.45 -0.17 9.38
C ASN A 39 -0.74 1.13 8.61
N LEU A 40 -0.83 1.06 7.27
CA LEU A 40 -1.26 2.20 6.45
C LEU A 40 -2.72 2.56 6.72
N LEU A 41 -3.60 1.56 6.87
CA LEU A 41 -5.01 1.75 7.22
C LEU A 41 -5.15 2.50 8.55
N GLU A 42 -4.47 2.04 9.62
CA GLU A 42 -4.47 2.70 10.91
C GLU A 42 -4.02 4.16 10.80
N THR A 43 -2.89 4.39 10.12
CA THR A 43 -2.33 5.73 9.94
C THR A 43 -3.30 6.66 9.21
N LEU A 44 -3.90 6.21 8.10
CA LEU A 44 -4.82 7.05 7.33
C LEU A 44 -6.12 7.33 8.10
N LEU A 45 -6.67 6.34 8.81
CA LEU A 45 -7.87 6.54 9.62
C LEU A 45 -7.63 7.50 10.79
N THR A 46 -6.47 7.43 11.45
CA THR A 46 -6.10 8.39 12.51
C THR A 46 -5.89 9.81 12.00
N LEU A 47 -5.62 9.96 10.70
CA LEU A 47 -5.56 11.24 9.99
C LEU A 47 -6.90 11.64 9.33
N ASP A 48 -8.01 11.02 9.74
CA ASP A 48 -9.37 11.30 9.28
C ASP A 48 -9.58 11.13 7.76
N GLN A 49 -8.78 10.28 7.11
CA GLN A 49 -8.93 9.97 5.69
C GLN A 49 -10.05 8.94 5.47
N THR A 50 -10.60 8.90 4.25
CA THR A 50 -11.50 7.81 3.81
C THR A 50 -10.66 6.72 3.15
N VAL A 51 -10.88 5.47 3.52
CA VAL A 51 -10.09 4.35 3.02
C VAL A 51 -10.99 3.25 2.45
N VAL A 52 -10.69 2.84 1.23
CA VAL A 52 -11.16 1.59 0.62
C VAL A 52 -10.05 0.56 0.77
N GLY A 53 -10.34 -0.61 1.31
CA GLY A 53 -9.36 -1.69 1.44
C GLY A 53 -9.77 -2.88 0.57
N LEU A 54 -8.88 -3.34 -0.30
CA LEU A 54 -9.06 -4.53 -1.13
C LEU A 54 -8.15 -5.66 -0.65
N ASP A 55 -8.72 -6.83 -0.32
CA ASP A 55 -7.95 -8.02 0.07
C ASP A 55 -8.76 -9.29 -0.19
N ASN A 56 -8.08 -10.39 -0.56
CA ASN A 56 -8.69 -11.71 -0.73
C ASN A 56 -8.38 -12.67 0.44
N PHE A 57 -7.58 -12.22 1.43
CA PHE A 57 -7.07 -13.00 2.56
C PHE A 57 -6.16 -14.18 2.17
N ALA A 58 -5.53 -14.15 1.00
CA ALA A 58 -4.59 -15.21 0.60
C ALA A 58 -3.39 -15.30 1.56
N THR A 59 -2.93 -14.16 2.05
CA THR A 59 -1.83 -14.04 3.04
C THR A 59 -2.14 -13.05 4.16
N GLY A 60 -3.14 -12.20 3.97
CA GLY A 60 -3.66 -11.27 4.98
C GLY A 60 -4.54 -11.99 6.01
N HIS A 61 -4.78 -11.35 7.14
CA HIS A 61 -5.55 -11.92 8.25
C HIS A 61 -6.59 -10.95 8.77
N GLN A 62 -7.81 -11.44 9.04
CA GLN A 62 -8.89 -10.65 9.63
C GLN A 62 -8.46 -9.97 10.94
N ARG A 63 -7.65 -10.65 11.76
CA ARG A 63 -7.14 -10.10 13.03
C ARG A 63 -6.43 -8.76 12.87
N ASN A 64 -5.73 -8.52 11.75
CA ASN A 64 -5.03 -7.26 11.51
C ASN A 64 -6.03 -6.10 11.37
N LEU A 65 -7.17 -6.34 10.70
CA LEU A 65 -8.25 -5.37 10.59
C LEU A 65 -8.96 -5.16 11.94
N ASP A 66 -9.14 -6.23 12.72
CA ASP A 66 -9.75 -6.16 14.05
C ASP A 66 -8.86 -5.38 15.04
N GLU A 67 -7.53 -5.54 14.95
CA GLU A 67 -6.56 -4.76 15.72
C GLU A 67 -6.66 -3.27 15.37
N VAL A 68 -6.67 -2.90 14.10
CA VAL A 68 -6.88 -1.49 13.68
C VAL A 68 -8.19 -0.95 14.22
N ARG A 69 -9.29 -1.72 14.10
CA ARG A 69 -10.59 -1.32 14.63
C ARG A 69 -10.57 -1.06 16.14
N SER A 70 -9.73 -1.76 16.89
CA SER A 70 -9.64 -1.63 18.35
C SER A 70 -8.90 -0.37 18.80
N VAL A 71 -8.07 0.24 17.94
CA VAL A 71 -7.21 1.39 18.30
C VAL A 71 -7.68 2.72 17.70
N VAL A 72 -8.56 2.69 16.67
CA VAL A 72 -9.16 3.90 16.08
C VAL A 72 -10.52 4.19 16.69
N THR A 73 -11.02 5.43 16.58
CA THR A 73 -12.38 5.76 17.06
C THR A 73 -13.45 5.14 16.17
N ARG A 74 -14.70 5.08 16.69
CA ARG A 74 -15.85 4.60 15.91
C ARG A 74 -16.07 5.44 14.64
N GLU A 75 -15.89 6.75 14.75
CA GLU A 75 -16.05 7.71 13.65
C GLU A 75 -14.95 7.52 12.59
N GLN A 76 -13.72 7.25 13.01
CA GLN A 76 -12.59 6.94 12.11
C GLN A 76 -12.83 5.61 11.42
N TRP A 77 -13.24 4.57 12.16
CA TRP A 77 -13.55 3.27 11.55
C TRP A 77 -14.71 3.34 10.55
N ALA A 78 -15.70 4.22 10.76
CA ALA A 78 -16.82 4.42 9.83
C ALA A 78 -16.38 4.98 8.45
N ARG A 79 -15.14 5.46 8.33
CA ARG A 79 -14.53 5.92 7.06
C ARG A 79 -13.82 4.81 6.29
N PHE A 80 -13.83 3.57 6.81
CA PHE A 80 -13.23 2.41 6.17
C PHE A 80 -14.29 1.54 5.49
N ALA A 81 -14.11 1.29 4.19
CA ALA A 81 -14.89 0.33 3.43
C ALA A 81 -14.01 -0.85 3.01
N PHE A 82 -14.36 -2.05 3.44
CA PHE A 82 -13.65 -3.27 3.05
C PHE A 82 -14.32 -3.93 1.84
N LEU A 83 -13.53 -4.21 0.81
CA LEU A 83 -13.91 -5.00 -0.35
C LEU A 83 -13.14 -6.32 -0.33
N LYS A 84 -13.87 -7.43 -0.15
CA LYS A 84 -13.30 -8.74 -0.39
C LYS A 84 -13.24 -8.96 -1.91
N GLY A 85 -12.04 -9.04 -2.46
CA GLY A 85 -11.81 -9.20 -3.89
C GLY A 85 -10.35 -9.51 -4.20
N ASP A 86 -10.08 -9.78 -5.46
CA ASP A 86 -8.78 -10.26 -5.94
C ASP A 86 -8.27 -9.33 -7.04
N ILE A 87 -7.01 -8.90 -6.93
CA ILE A 87 -6.39 -8.04 -7.96
C ILE A 87 -6.24 -8.74 -9.32
N ARG A 88 -6.29 -10.08 -9.35
CA ARG A 88 -6.30 -10.84 -10.61
C ARG A 88 -7.60 -10.67 -11.40
N GLU A 89 -8.66 -10.17 -10.75
CA GLU A 89 -9.97 -9.90 -11.35
C GLU A 89 -10.08 -8.39 -11.63
N LEU A 90 -10.06 -8.01 -12.92
CA LEU A 90 -10.10 -6.61 -13.33
C LEU A 90 -11.34 -5.86 -12.79
N GLU A 91 -12.49 -6.53 -12.70
CA GLU A 91 -13.71 -5.91 -12.17
C GLU A 91 -13.63 -5.60 -10.67
N ASP A 92 -12.91 -6.42 -9.89
CA ASP A 92 -12.63 -6.13 -8.48
C ASP A 92 -11.73 -4.90 -8.35
N CYS A 93 -10.72 -4.79 -9.23
CA CYS A 93 -9.83 -3.64 -9.30
C CYS A 93 -10.61 -2.34 -9.66
N ARG A 94 -11.50 -2.39 -10.65
CA ARG A 94 -12.34 -1.26 -11.04
C ARG A 94 -13.26 -0.81 -9.92
N ARG A 95 -13.95 -1.75 -9.27
CA ARG A 95 -14.79 -1.42 -8.11
C ARG A 95 -14.00 -0.78 -6.99
N ALA A 96 -12.78 -1.27 -6.74
CA ALA A 96 -11.93 -0.73 -5.70
C ALA A 96 -11.39 0.68 -6.02
N CYS A 97 -11.11 0.99 -7.29
CA CYS A 97 -10.60 2.28 -7.72
C CYS A 97 -11.68 3.36 -7.87
N ASN A 98 -12.97 2.99 -7.85
CA ASN A 98 -14.06 3.93 -8.09
C ASN A 98 -14.09 5.04 -7.02
N GLY A 99 -13.97 6.30 -7.47
CA GLY A 99 -13.98 7.48 -6.60
C GLY A 99 -12.75 7.66 -5.71
N VAL A 100 -11.65 6.96 -6.01
CA VAL A 100 -10.39 7.00 -5.24
C VAL A 100 -9.47 8.10 -5.76
N ASP A 101 -8.88 8.87 -4.84
CA ASP A 101 -7.86 9.88 -5.18
C ASP A 101 -6.47 9.26 -5.33
N TYR A 102 -6.09 8.34 -4.43
CA TYR A 102 -4.74 7.78 -4.32
C TYR A 102 -4.77 6.28 -4.08
N VAL A 103 -3.84 5.55 -4.70
CA VAL A 103 -3.66 4.11 -4.50
C VAL A 103 -2.33 3.84 -3.79
N LEU A 104 -2.40 3.04 -2.72
CA LEU A 104 -1.26 2.39 -2.06
C LEU A 104 -1.36 0.89 -2.34
N HIS A 105 -0.53 0.40 -3.24
CA HIS A 105 -0.62 -0.98 -3.72
C HIS A 105 0.38 -1.87 -2.99
N GLU A 106 -0.13 -2.65 -2.02
CA GLU A 106 0.65 -3.56 -1.18
C GLU A 106 0.31 -5.04 -1.44
N ALA A 107 -0.72 -5.30 -2.26
CA ALA A 107 -1.14 -6.66 -2.59
C ALA A 107 -0.10 -7.34 -3.48
N ALA A 108 0.53 -8.38 -2.96
CA ALA A 108 1.48 -9.22 -3.68
C ALA A 108 1.65 -10.57 -2.99
N LEU A 109 2.14 -11.56 -3.70
CA LEU A 109 2.62 -12.82 -3.14
C LEU A 109 4.14 -12.79 -3.04
N GLY A 110 4.65 -12.45 -1.85
CA GLY A 110 6.08 -12.51 -1.53
C GLY A 110 6.47 -13.90 -1.02
N SER A 111 7.52 -14.49 -1.51
CA SER A 111 8.25 -15.67 -1.01
C SER A 111 8.96 -16.36 -2.17
N VAL A 112 10.28 -16.47 -2.11
CA VAL A 112 11.08 -17.20 -3.10
C VAL A 112 10.65 -18.67 -3.19
N PRO A 113 10.50 -19.43 -2.07
CA PRO A 113 10.04 -20.82 -2.15
C PRO A 113 8.66 -20.96 -2.83
N ARG A 114 7.72 -20.03 -2.58
CA ARG A 114 6.40 -20.04 -3.21
C ARG A 114 6.50 -19.78 -4.71
N SER A 115 7.26 -18.78 -5.14
CA SER A 115 7.40 -18.46 -6.56
C SER A 115 8.06 -19.57 -7.38
N LEU A 116 8.93 -20.37 -6.74
CA LEU A 116 9.51 -21.56 -7.36
C LEU A 116 8.53 -22.73 -7.40
N ALA A 117 7.74 -22.93 -6.34
CA ALA A 117 6.77 -24.01 -6.26
C ALA A 117 5.52 -23.78 -7.12
N ASP A 118 5.04 -22.52 -7.19
CA ASP A 118 3.87 -22.10 -7.97
C ASP A 118 4.13 -20.77 -8.68
N PRO A 119 4.91 -20.80 -9.77
CA PRO A 119 5.22 -19.59 -10.53
C PRO A 119 4.00 -19.01 -11.26
N ILE A 120 3.01 -19.84 -11.62
CA ILE A 120 1.81 -19.39 -12.33
C ILE A 120 0.98 -18.48 -11.43
N THR A 121 0.66 -18.90 -10.21
CA THR A 121 -0.09 -18.06 -9.26
C THR A 121 0.72 -16.83 -8.86
N SER A 122 2.03 -16.96 -8.70
CA SER A 122 2.91 -15.82 -8.40
C SER A 122 2.89 -14.79 -9.54
N ASN A 123 2.99 -15.21 -10.81
CA ASN A 123 2.88 -14.34 -11.98
C ASN A 123 1.49 -13.70 -12.07
N ALA A 124 0.43 -14.50 -11.99
CA ALA A 124 -0.94 -14.00 -12.09
C ALA A 124 -1.25 -12.92 -11.05
N THR A 125 -0.68 -13.05 -9.85
CA THR A 125 -0.87 -12.04 -8.79
C THR A 125 0.04 -10.83 -8.97
N ASN A 126 1.36 -11.05 -9.11
CA ASN A 126 2.35 -9.97 -9.03
C ASN A 126 2.55 -9.24 -10.37
N ILE A 127 2.17 -9.82 -11.50
CA ILE A 127 2.30 -9.22 -12.82
C ILE A 127 0.92 -8.88 -13.39
N ASP A 128 0.06 -9.88 -13.61
CA ASP A 128 -1.26 -9.63 -14.20
C ASP A 128 -2.15 -8.81 -13.26
N GLY A 129 -2.15 -9.13 -11.95
CA GLY A 129 -2.88 -8.37 -10.94
C GLY A 129 -2.38 -6.94 -10.79
N PHE A 130 -1.06 -6.73 -10.84
CA PHE A 130 -0.48 -5.38 -10.84
C PHE A 130 -0.91 -4.58 -12.08
N LEU A 131 -0.90 -5.21 -13.27
CA LEU A 131 -1.37 -4.58 -14.51
C LEU A 131 -2.85 -4.22 -14.42
N ASN A 132 -3.70 -5.12 -13.90
CA ASN A 132 -5.13 -4.84 -13.69
C ASN A 132 -5.34 -3.60 -12.80
N MET A 133 -4.56 -3.49 -11.71
CA MET A 133 -4.63 -2.32 -10.83
C MET A 133 -4.20 -1.04 -11.52
N LEU A 134 -3.14 -1.06 -12.34
CA LEU A 134 -2.71 0.11 -13.12
C LEU A 134 -3.76 0.54 -14.14
N VAL A 135 -4.38 -0.43 -14.84
CA VAL A 135 -5.46 -0.16 -15.80
C VAL A 135 -6.67 0.44 -15.10
N ALA A 136 -7.12 -0.17 -13.99
CA ALA A 136 -8.24 0.33 -13.23
C ALA A 136 -7.98 1.75 -12.68
N ALA A 137 -6.80 2.00 -12.10
CA ALA A 137 -6.42 3.31 -11.59
C ALA A 137 -6.36 4.39 -12.68
N ARG A 138 -5.84 4.05 -13.87
CA ARG A 138 -5.84 4.94 -15.04
C ARG A 138 -7.27 5.29 -15.48
N ASP A 139 -8.10 4.27 -15.63
CA ASP A 139 -9.46 4.43 -16.17
C ASP A 139 -10.37 5.24 -15.22
N GLU A 140 -10.16 5.11 -13.92
CA GLU A 140 -10.86 5.88 -12.87
C GLU A 140 -10.22 7.24 -12.57
N GLY A 141 -9.12 7.59 -13.25
CA GLY A 141 -8.47 8.90 -13.09
C GLY A 141 -7.80 9.13 -11.74
N VAL A 142 -7.28 8.05 -11.12
CA VAL A 142 -6.52 8.13 -9.86
C VAL A 142 -5.34 9.09 -10.01
N LYS A 143 -5.15 9.99 -9.03
CA LYS A 143 -4.15 11.07 -9.10
C LYS A 143 -2.72 10.59 -8.88
N SER A 144 -2.55 9.57 -8.06
CA SER A 144 -1.24 8.98 -7.80
C SER A 144 -1.39 7.50 -7.41
N PHE A 145 -0.47 6.70 -7.92
CA PHE A 145 -0.35 5.27 -7.66
C PHE A 145 1.05 4.99 -7.10
N VAL A 146 1.11 4.54 -5.85
CA VAL A 146 2.35 4.15 -5.17
C VAL A 146 2.27 2.66 -4.88
N TYR A 147 3.38 1.94 -5.08
CA TYR A 147 3.43 0.50 -4.81
C TYR A 147 4.69 0.12 -4.04
N ALA A 148 4.59 -0.91 -3.23
CA ALA A 148 5.74 -1.50 -2.57
C ALA A 148 6.54 -2.36 -3.55
N ALA A 149 7.73 -1.88 -3.93
CA ALA A 149 8.67 -2.68 -4.70
C ALA A 149 9.43 -3.67 -3.80
N SER A 150 9.95 -4.73 -4.41
CA SER A 150 10.74 -5.73 -3.69
C SER A 150 12.22 -5.34 -3.63
N SER A 151 12.85 -5.56 -2.47
CA SER A 151 14.33 -5.50 -2.34
C SER A 151 15.04 -6.56 -3.20
N SER A 152 14.33 -7.58 -3.68
CA SER A 152 14.85 -8.57 -4.63
C SER A 152 15.34 -7.94 -5.93
N THR A 153 14.87 -6.73 -6.28
CA THR A 153 15.34 -5.94 -7.43
C THR A 153 16.85 -5.68 -7.37
N TYR A 154 17.43 -5.56 -6.18
CA TYR A 154 18.88 -5.36 -6.03
C TYR A 154 19.71 -6.61 -6.35
N GLY A 155 19.09 -7.79 -6.43
CA GLY A 155 19.74 -9.04 -6.85
C GLY A 155 20.97 -9.41 -6.03
N ASP A 156 22.00 -9.93 -6.73
CA ASP A 156 23.25 -10.41 -6.14
C ASP A 156 24.31 -9.32 -5.92
N HIS A 157 24.00 -8.04 -6.14
CA HIS A 157 24.97 -6.95 -5.93
C HIS A 157 25.45 -6.92 -4.47
N PRO A 158 26.79 -6.97 -4.21
CA PRO A 158 27.31 -7.13 -2.84
C PRO A 158 27.35 -5.84 -2.02
N GLY A 159 27.24 -4.66 -2.65
CA GLY A 159 27.37 -3.35 -1.98
C GLY A 159 26.27 -3.10 -0.95
N LEU A 160 26.65 -2.42 0.15
CA LEU A 160 25.76 -1.92 1.20
C LEU A 160 26.14 -0.46 1.54
N PRO A 161 25.16 0.42 1.80
CA PRO A 161 23.72 0.20 1.62
C PRO A 161 23.35 -0.05 0.16
N LYS A 162 22.19 -0.66 -0.08
CA LYS A 162 21.62 -0.76 -1.44
C LYS A 162 21.20 0.63 -1.90
N VAL A 163 21.50 0.95 -3.16
CA VAL A 163 21.16 2.23 -3.80
C VAL A 163 20.53 1.99 -5.16
N GLU A 164 19.66 2.89 -5.59
CA GLU A 164 18.83 2.71 -6.78
C GLU A 164 19.65 2.58 -8.08
N ASP A 165 20.78 3.30 -8.14
CA ASP A 165 21.64 3.34 -9.36
C ASP A 165 22.45 2.04 -9.58
N THR A 166 22.44 1.12 -8.61
CA THR A 166 23.28 -0.08 -8.67
C THR A 166 22.48 -1.33 -8.31
N ILE A 167 22.14 -2.10 -9.34
CA ILE A 167 21.44 -3.37 -9.20
C ILE A 167 22.27 -4.53 -9.76
N GLY A 168 22.13 -5.70 -9.15
CA GLY A 168 22.74 -6.95 -9.60
C GLY A 168 21.80 -7.78 -10.48
N LYS A 169 22.09 -9.07 -10.60
CA LYS A 169 21.25 -10.01 -11.33
C LYS A 169 20.18 -10.58 -10.39
N PRO A 170 18.91 -10.71 -10.85
CA PRO A 170 17.88 -11.38 -10.07
C PRO A 170 18.29 -12.81 -9.70
N LEU A 171 17.95 -13.24 -8.49
CA LEU A 171 18.26 -14.58 -7.97
C LEU A 171 17.05 -15.53 -8.00
N SER A 172 15.88 -15.01 -8.30
CA SER A 172 14.61 -15.76 -8.38
C SER A 172 13.61 -15.07 -9.32
N PRO A 173 12.55 -15.76 -9.74
CA PRO A 173 11.44 -15.17 -10.48
C PRO A 173 10.76 -14.05 -9.70
#